data_e56c4ad21581614de3530184a214b66e
#
_entry.id   e56c4ad21581614de3530184a214b66e
#
_cell.length_a   1.000
_cell.length_b   1.000
_cell.length_c   1.000
_cell.angle_alpha   90.00
_cell.angle_beta   90.00
_cell.angle_gamma   90.00
#
_symmetry.space_group_name_H-M   'P 1'
#
loop_
_entity.id
_entity.type
_entity.pdbx_description
1 polymer ?
#
loop_
_entity_poly.entity_id
_entity_poly.type
_entity_poly.pdbx_seq_one_letter_code
_entity_poly.pdbx_strand_id
1 'polypeptide(L)'
;PSASGKSFLAFDMAASIAEGSHWFDCRVEAAPVVYAALEGEAGFKLRAQAWETSRGRALPDGLRMMLQPFKLTDGQDVLDLAAVVPAGAVVVVDTLNRAAPTADENSSRDMGEILEAAKTLQTLTRGLVVLVHHTGKNAAAGLRGHSSLFAAMDAAIEVSREGDRREWKVAKSKDGIDGEACPFKLAVEVLGTEQTGEAITSCVVVRD
;
A
#
# COMPACT_ATOMS: atom_id res chain seq x y z
N PRO A 1 -8.50 -10.04 1.73
CA PRO A 1 -9.45 -9.85 2.84
C PRO A 1 -9.06 -8.64 3.70
N SER A 2 -10.03 -8.05 4.43
CA SER A 2 -9.72 -7.07 5.46
C SER A 2 -8.84 -7.70 6.56
N ALA A 3 -7.99 -6.91 7.23
CA ALA A 3 -7.10 -7.35 8.30
C ALA A 3 -6.04 -8.42 7.90
N SER A 4 -5.72 -8.58 6.62
CA SER A 4 -4.64 -9.48 6.18
C SER A 4 -3.23 -8.90 6.35
N GLY A 5 -3.10 -7.61 6.70
CA GLY A 5 -1.81 -6.95 6.87
C GLY A 5 -1.32 -6.16 5.64
N LYS A 6 -2.17 -5.94 4.62
CA LYS A 6 -1.79 -5.23 3.38
C LYS A 6 -1.14 -3.87 3.60
N SER A 7 -1.75 -3.03 4.43
CA SER A 7 -1.21 -1.69 4.71
C SER A 7 0.13 -1.73 5.45
N PHE A 8 0.35 -2.72 6.33
CA PHE A 8 1.65 -2.92 6.97
C PHE A 8 2.70 -3.36 5.95
N LEU A 9 2.32 -4.30 5.07
CA LEU A 9 3.20 -4.79 4.01
C LEU A 9 3.53 -3.68 3.01
N ALA A 10 2.54 -2.91 2.57
CA ALA A 10 2.72 -1.79 1.64
C ALA A 10 3.61 -0.70 2.24
N PHE A 11 3.47 -0.42 3.55
CA PHE A 11 4.32 0.54 4.25
C PHE A 11 5.77 0.06 4.36
N ASP A 12 5.99 -1.21 4.72
CA ASP A 12 7.33 -1.80 4.79
C ASP A 12 8.01 -1.82 3.41
N MET A 13 7.27 -2.16 2.36
CA MET A 13 7.73 -2.07 0.97
C MET A 13 8.09 -0.62 0.59
N ALA A 14 7.25 0.35 0.93
CA ALA A 14 7.47 1.76 0.67
C ALA A 14 8.74 2.28 1.36
N ALA A 15 8.97 1.89 2.61
CA ALA A 15 10.19 2.23 3.33
C ALA A 15 11.44 1.62 2.66
N SER A 16 11.36 0.35 2.24
CA SER A 16 12.45 -0.33 1.53
C SER A 16 12.75 0.32 0.17
N ILE A 17 11.74 0.78 -0.57
CA ILE A 17 11.91 1.53 -1.83
C ILE A 17 12.58 2.88 -1.56
N ALA A 18 12.10 3.62 -0.57
CA ALA A 18 12.66 4.93 -0.23
C ALA A 18 14.14 4.85 0.21
N GLU A 19 14.53 3.74 0.80
CA GLU A 19 15.89 3.46 1.26
C GLU A 19 16.78 2.82 0.18
N GLY A 20 16.18 2.13 -0.80
CA GLY A 20 16.92 1.29 -1.75
C GLY A 20 17.45 0.00 -1.13
N SER A 21 16.84 -0.45 -0.04
CA SER A 21 17.21 -1.70 0.63
C SER A 21 16.44 -2.89 0.05
N HIS A 22 17.02 -4.10 0.16
CA HIS A 22 16.32 -5.31 -0.26
C HIS A 22 15.01 -5.47 0.52
N TRP A 23 13.98 -5.93 -0.19
CA TRP A 23 12.69 -6.26 0.39
C TRP A 23 12.38 -7.74 0.14
N PHE A 24 12.30 -8.55 1.20
CA PHE A 24 12.16 -10.01 1.12
C PHE A 24 13.17 -10.68 0.16
N ASP A 25 14.43 -10.27 0.22
CA ASP A 25 15.52 -10.64 -0.69
C ASP A 25 15.37 -10.16 -2.14
N CYS A 26 14.25 -9.52 -2.48
CA CYS A 26 14.08 -8.88 -3.78
C CYS A 26 14.95 -7.62 -3.86
N ARG A 27 15.65 -7.47 -4.99
CA ARG A 27 16.39 -6.24 -5.28
C ARG A 27 15.39 -5.10 -5.49
N VAL A 28 15.61 -3.99 -4.81
CA VAL A 28 14.79 -2.78 -4.91
C VAL A 28 15.61 -1.65 -5.54
N GLU A 29 15.01 -0.94 -6.48
CA GLU A 29 15.53 0.31 -7.00
C GLU A 29 15.05 1.46 -6.11
N ALA A 30 16.00 2.28 -5.64
CA ALA A 30 15.69 3.41 -4.78
C ALA A 30 14.90 4.48 -5.51
N ALA A 31 13.81 4.93 -4.92
CA ALA A 31 12.99 6.02 -5.45
C ALA A 31 12.35 6.82 -4.30
N PRO A 32 12.05 8.11 -4.47
CA PRO A 32 11.19 8.83 -3.55
C PRO A 32 9.82 8.15 -3.46
N VAL A 33 9.23 8.14 -2.27
CA VAL A 33 7.91 7.56 -2.05
C VAL A 33 6.98 8.58 -1.41
N VAL A 34 5.78 8.71 -1.95
CA VAL A 34 4.67 9.43 -1.30
C VAL A 34 3.60 8.41 -0.93
N TYR A 35 3.36 8.24 0.35
CA TYR A 35 2.38 7.30 0.88
C TYR A 35 1.12 8.05 1.32
N ALA A 36 0.05 7.96 0.54
CA ALA A 36 -1.25 8.51 0.87
C ALA A 36 -2.02 7.54 1.78
N ALA A 37 -1.95 7.79 3.09
CA ALA A 37 -2.65 7.02 4.11
C ALA A 37 -4.04 7.62 4.34
N LEU A 38 -5.02 7.15 3.59
CA LEU A 38 -6.38 7.69 3.58
C LEU A 38 -7.30 7.05 4.61
N GLU A 39 -6.80 6.05 5.33
CA GLU A 39 -7.54 5.32 6.34
C GLU A 39 -6.73 5.22 7.64
N GLY A 40 -7.34 5.71 8.75
CA GLY A 40 -6.77 5.52 10.08
C GLY A 40 -5.49 6.31 10.37
N GLU A 41 -5.51 7.64 10.18
CA GLU A 41 -4.36 8.54 10.39
C GLU A 41 -3.61 8.29 11.72
N ALA A 42 -4.32 8.20 12.84
CA ALA A 42 -3.71 7.95 14.15
C ALA A 42 -2.97 6.61 14.19
N GLY A 43 -3.59 5.55 13.66
CA GLY A 43 -2.96 4.23 13.55
C GLY A 43 -1.75 4.23 12.62
N PHE A 44 -1.74 5.11 11.61
CA PHE A 44 -0.61 5.20 10.69
C PHE A 44 0.64 5.81 11.34
N LYS A 45 0.46 6.83 12.19
CA LYS A 45 1.56 7.40 12.99
C LYS A 45 2.19 6.35 13.91
N LEU A 46 1.37 5.52 14.54
CA LEU A 46 1.87 4.42 15.37
C LEU A 46 2.62 3.35 14.54
N ARG A 47 2.20 3.07 13.30
CA ARG A 47 2.94 2.16 12.40
C ARG A 47 4.32 2.72 12.04
N ALA A 48 4.40 4.01 11.74
CA ALA A 48 5.66 4.69 11.48
C ALA A 48 6.60 4.58 12.67
N GLN A 49 6.11 4.91 13.87
CA GLN A 49 6.87 4.80 15.10
C GLN A 49 7.30 3.36 15.41
N ALA A 50 6.43 2.37 15.18
CA ALA A 50 6.78 0.96 15.36
C ALA A 50 7.91 0.54 14.40
N TRP A 51 7.86 0.98 13.15
CA TRP A 51 8.91 0.70 12.18
C TRP A 51 10.24 1.30 12.63
N GLU A 52 10.27 2.56 13.07
CA GLU A 52 11.47 3.23 13.59
C GLU A 52 12.03 2.52 14.81
N THR A 53 11.16 2.15 15.76
CA THR A 53 11.54 1.41 16.97
C THR A 53 12.15 0.07 16.62
N SER A 54 11.49 -0.70 15.77
CA SER A 54 11.96 -2.04 15.37
C SER A 54 13.24 -2.01 14.56
N ARG A 55 13.45 -0.99 13.75
CA ARG A 55 14.65 -0.82 12.92
C ARG A 55 15.79 -0.07 13.64
N GLY A 56 15.50 0.54 14.79
CA GLY A 56 16.47 1.33 15.57
C GLY A 56 16.96 2.58 14.84
N ARG A 57 16.17 3.14 13.92
CA ARG A 57 16.51 4.30 13.10
C ARG A 57 15.25 5.02 12.60
N ALA A 58 15.41 6.28 12.21
CA ALA A 58 14.34 7.08 11.61
C ALA A 58 13.87 6.50 10.26
N LEU A 59 12.65 6.86 9.87
CA LEU A 59 12.15 6.59 8.52
C LEU A 59 13.09 7.20 7.46
N PRO A 60 13.21 6.58 6.29
CA PRO A 60 14.00 7.12 5.19
C PRO A 60 13.52 8.52 4.77
N ASP A 61 14.43 9.45 4.54
CA ASP A 61 14.12 10.82 4.11
C ASP A 61 13.31 10.88 2.79
N GLY A 62 13.47 9.85 1.95
CA GLY A 62 12.73 9.68 0.71
C GLY A 62 11.26 9.28 0.90
N LEU A 63 10.84 8.87 2.10
CA LEU A 63 9.45 8.47 2.39
C LEU A 63 8.67 9.63 2.99
N ARG A 64 7.70 10.12 2.26
CA ARG A 64 6.77 11.17 2.70
C ARG A 64 5.38 10.60 2.89
N MET A 65 4.74 10.95 3.99
CA MET A 65 3.37 10.54 4.28
C MET A 65 2.39 11.68 4.05
N MET A 66 1.34 11.40 3.29
CA MET A 66 0.20 12.28 3.09
C MET A 66 -0.98 11.72 3.90
N LEU A 67 -1.43 12.49 4.88
CA LEU A 67 -2.54 12.14 5.78
C LEU A 67 -3.81 12.94 5.46
N GLN A 68 -3.75 13.81 4.46
CA GLN A 68 -4.86 14.65 4.04
C GLN A 68 -5.83 13.85 3.14
N PRO A 69 -7.12 14.22 3.12
CA PRO A 69 -8.07 13.65 2.18
C PRO A 69 -7.59 13.79 0.73
N PHE A 70 -7.76 12.75 -0.05
CA PHE A 70 -7.41 12.70 -1.46
C PHE A 70 -8.42 11.82 -2.19
N LYS A 71 -8.93 12.28 -3.31
CA LYS A 71 -9.85 11.53 -4.17
C LYS A 71 -9.21 11.31 -5.53
N LEU A 72 -8.94 10.05 -5.84
CA LEU A 72 -8.42 9.67 -7.16
C LEU A 72 -9.44 9.95 -8.28
N THR A 73 -10.73 10.03 -7.95
CA THR A 73 -11.81 10.38 -8.87
C THR A 73 -12.02 11.89 -9.05
N ASP A 74 -11.26 12.71 -8.33
CA ASP A 74 -11.25 14.17 -8.50
C ASP A 74 -10.00 14.57 -9.29
N GLY A 75 -10.20 15.09 -10.50
CA GLY A 75 -9.10 15.48 -11.38
C GLY A 75 -8.23 16.59 -10.80
N GLN A 76 -8.78 17.49 -9.96
CA GLN A 76 -7.99 18.54 -9.32
C GLN A 76 -7.09 17.98 -8.24
N ASP A 77 -7.59 17.06 -7.39
CA ASP A 77 -6.79 16.36 -6.39
C ASP A 77 -5.60 15.64 -7.04
N VAL A 78 -5.83 14.99 -8.21
CA VAL A 78 -4.77 14.31 -8.96
C VAL A 78 -3.71 15.28 -9.47
N LEU A 79 -4.12 16.44 -10.00
CA LEU A 79 -3.20 17.47 -10.49
C LEU A 79 -2.41 18.10 -9.33
N ASP A 80 -3.07 18.42 -8.22
CA ASP A 80 -2.44 19.02 -7.06
C ASP A 80 -1.42 18.07 -6.42
N LEU A 81 -1.75 16.77 -6.31
CA LEU A 81 -0.80 15.78 -5.84
C LEU A 81 0.39 15.65 -6.79
N ALA A 82 0.13 15.55 -8.09
CA ALA A 82 1.19 15.43 -9.09
C ALA A 82 2.16 16.62 -9.08
N ALA A 83 1.66 17.82 -8.77
CA ALA A 83 2.48 19.04 -8.72
C ALA A 83 3.51 19.04 -7.58
N VAL A 84 3.27 18.30 -6.49
CA VAL A 84 4.15 18.26 -5.31
C VAL A 84 4.95 16.95 -5.17
N VAL A 85 4.58 15.94 -5.93
CA VAL A 85 5.28 14.65 -5.94
C VAL A 85 6.58 14.77 -6.76
N PRO A 86 7.74 14.31 -6.24
CA PRO A 86 8.97 14.29 -7.02
C PRO A 86 8.83 13.42 -8.29
N ALA A 87 9.46 13.85 -9.37
CA ALA A 87 9.48 13.06 -10.60
C ALA A 87 10.16 11.70 -10.36
N GLY A 88 9.56 10.63 -10.88
CA GLY A 88 10.03 9.26 -10.69
C GLY A 88 9.62 8.63 -9.35
N ALA A 89 8.83 9.32 -8.54
CA ALA A 89 8.41 8.80 -7.24
C ALA A 89 7.40 7.65 -7.35
N VAL A 90 7.38 6.80 -6.35
CA VAL A 90 6.32 5.82 -6.13
C VAL A 90 5.21 6.49 -5.29
N VAL A 91 3.99 6.50 -5.80
CA VAL A 91 2.80 6.98 -5.07
C VAL A 91 2.00 5.77 -4.60
N VAL A 92 1.90 5.58 -3.30
CA VAL A 92 1.07 4.53 -2.69
C VAL A 92 -0.26 5.13 -2.25
N VAL A 93 -1.37 4.59 -2.71
CA VAL A 93 -2.73 5.00 -2.32
C VAL A 93 -3.34 3.91 -1.43
N ASP A 94 -3.43 4.17 -0.14
CA ASP A 94 -3.93 3.21 0.87
C ASP A 94 -5.14 3.83 1.64
N THR A 95 -6.36 3.48 1.26
CA THR A 95 -6.79 2.45 0.34
C THR A 95 -7.54 3.03 -0.88
N LEU A 96 -7.64 2.24 -1.95
CA LEU A 96 -8.40 2.61 -3.15
C LEU A 96 -9.85 2.98 -2.81
N ASN A 97 -10.52 2.24 -1.94
CA ASN A 97 -11.89 2.51 -1.53
C ASN A 97 -12.05 3.90 -0.87
N ARG A 98 -11.03 4.37 -0.18
CA ARG A 98 -11.02 5.73 0.41
C ARG A 98 -10.72 6.81 -0.62
N ALA A 99 -9.88 6.49 -1.60
CA ALA A 99 -9.58 7.39 -2.72
C ALA A 99 -10.72 7.48 -3.75
N ALA A 100 -11.64 6.52 -3.76
CA ALA A 100 -12.78 6.48 -4.67
C ALA A 100 -14.06 6.02 -3.94
N PRO A 101 -14.57 6.81 -2.97
CA PRO A 101 -15.60 6.36 -2.02
C PRO A 101 -16.98 6.16 -2.66
N THR A 102 -17.22 6.73 -3.82
CA THR A 102 -18.50 6.63 -4.54
C THR A 102 -18.47 5.64 -5.70
N ALA A 103 -17.30 5.06 -6.00
CA ALA A 103 -17.17 4.10 -7.08
C ALA A 103 -17.73 2.73 -6.71
N ASP A 104 -18.47 2.13 -7.61
CA ASP A 104 -18.90 0.73 -7.50
C ASP A 104 -17.79 -0.16 -8.07
N GLU A 105 -17.20 -0.98 -7.20
CA GLU A 105 -16.14 -1.92 -7.57
C GLU A 105 -16.56 -2.95 -8.63
N ASN A 106 -17.88 -3.18 -8.79
CA ASN A 106 -18.42 -4.08 -9.80
C ASN A 106 -18.73 -3.36 -11.14
N SER A 107 -18.66 -2.04 -11.16
CA SER A 107 -18.86 -1.22 -12.35
C SER A 107 -17.57 -1.14 -13.17
N SER A 108 -17.57 -1.71 -14.36
CA SER A 108 -16.43 -1.59 -15.29
C SER A 108 -16.16 -0.14 -15.68
N ARG A 109 -17.18 0.71 -15.66
CA ARG A 109 -17.05 2.14 -15.94
C ARG A 109 -16.28 2.83 -14.82
N ASP A 110 -16.71 2.65 -13.57
CA ASP A 110 -16.09 3.32 -12.43
C ASP A 110 -14.66 2.84 -12.24
N MET A 111 -14.41 1.55 -12.44
CA MET A 111 -13.06 1.00 -12.45
C MET A 111 -12.21 1.58 -13.59
N GLY A 112 -12.80 1.82 -14.76
CA GLY A 112 -12.14 2.47 -15.88
C GLY A 112 -11.73 3.92 -15.56
N GLU A 113 -12.60 4.70 -14.92
CA GLU A 113 -12.31 6.07 -14.47
C GLU A 113 -11.18 6.11 -13.44
N ILE A 114 -11.17 5.19 -12.48
CA ILE A 114 -10.09 5.04 -11.49
C ILE A 114 -8.75 4.70 -12.17
N LEU A 115 -8.76 3.78 -13.12
CA LEU A 115 -7.55 3.39 -13.86
C LEU A 115 -6.99 4.53 -14.67
N GLU A 116 -7.85 5.31 -15.33
CA GLU A 116 -7.43 6.49 -16.09
C GLU A 116 -6.83 7.57 -15.17
N ALA A 117 -7.42 7.80 -14.00
CA ALA A 117 -6.89 8.73 -13.02
C ALA A 117 -5.52 8.28 -12.48
N ALA A 118 -5.37 6.99 -12.16
CA ALA A 118 -4.09 6.42 -11.74
C ALA A 118 -3.04 6.53 -12.85
N LYS A 119 -3.42 6.30 -14.11
CA LYS A 119 -2.55 6.46 -15.28
C LYS A 119 -2.14 7.91 -15.50
N THR A 120 -3.07 8.85 -15.30
CA THR A 120 -2.79 10.28 -15.35
C THR A 120 -1.76 10.66 -14.29
N LEU A 121 -1.95 10.24 -13.04
CA LEU A 121 -1.01 10.47 -11.96
C LEU A 121 0.37 9.88 -12.28
N GLN A 122 0.42 8.63 -12.76
CA GLN A 122 1.66 7.97 -13.21
C GLN A 122 2.37 8.77 -14.30
N THR A 123 1.63 9.27 -15.29
CA THR A 123 2.19 10.01 -16.41
C THR A 123 2.78 11.36 -15.96
N LEU A 124 2.06 12.09 -15.11
CA LEU A 124 2.47 13.38 -14.59
C LEU A 124 3.69 13.27 -13.68
N THR A 125 3.72 12.27 -12.82
CA THR A 125 4.84 12.03 -11.89
C THR A 125 6.01 11.28 -12.53
N ARG A 126 5.80 10.64 -13.68
CA ARG A 126 6.77 9.74 -14.35
C ARG A 126 7.25 8.61 -13.45
N GLY A 127 6.41 8.19 -12.49
CA GLY A 127 6.74 7.22 -11.47
C GLY A 127 5.83 5.99 -11.52
N LEU A 128 5.65 5.36 -10.38
CA LEU A 128 4.78 4.21 -10.19
C LEU A 128 3.61 4.57 -9.28
N VAL A 129 2.41 4.10 -9.60
CA VAL A 129 1.25 4.20 -8.71
C VAL A 129 0.91 2.82 -8.17
N VAL A 130 0.89 2.68 -6.85
CA VAL A 130 0.53 1.44 -6.13
C VAL A 130 -0.83 1.66 -5.45
N LEU A 131 -1.81 0.84 -5.80
CA LEU A 131 -3.16 0.90 -5.24
C LEU A 131 -3.33 -0.24 -4.22
N VAL A 132 -3.54 0.11 -2.95
CA VAL A 132 -3.90 -0.88 -1.92
C VAL A 132 -5.42 -1.07 -1.94
N HIS A 133 -5.84 -2.29 -2.22
CA HIS A 133 -7.25 -2.60 -2.40
C HIS A 133 -7.69 -3.80 -1.55
N HIS A 134 -8.94 -3.77 -1.06
CA HIS A 134 -9.55 -4.85 -0.31
C HIS A 134 -10.43 -5.69 -1.24
N THR A 135 -10.10 -6.95 -1.43
CA THR A 135 -11.03 -7.88 -2.07
C THR A 135 -12.26 -8.09 -1.17
N GLY A 136 -13.45 -8.08 -1.75
CA GLY A 136 -14.72 -8.29 -1.03
C GLY A 136 -14.73 -9.61 -0.23
N LYS A 137 -15.76 -9.77 0.64
CA LYS A 137 -15.89 -10.90 1.58
C LYS A 137 -15.99 -12.28 0.92
N ASN A 138 -16.19 -12.37 -0.39
CA ASN A 138 -16.35 -13.61 -1.13
C ASN A 138 -15.03 -14.05 -1.80
N ALA A 139 -14.03 -14.37 -0.98
CA ALA A 139 -12.75 -14.90 -1.46
C ALA A 139 -12.91 -16.17 -2.33
N ALA A 140 -13.98 -16.96 -2.13
CA ALA A 140 -14.30 -18.12 -2.94
C ALA A 140 -14.75 -17.80 -4.38
N ALA A 141 -15.20 -16.55 -4.65
CA ALA A 141 -15.58 -16.11 -5.99
C ALA A 141 -14.38 -15.71 -6.86
N GLY A 142 -13.16 -15.78 -6.34
CA GLY A 142 -11.95 -15.32 -7.00
C GLY A 142 -11.98 -13.81 -7.24
N LEU A 143 -11.04 -13.31 -8.03
CA LEU A 143 -10.93 -11.90 -8.45
C LEU A 143 -12.04 -11.45 -9.42
N ARG A 144 -13.19 -12.15 -9.46
CA ARG A 144 -14.25 -11.90 -10.46
C ARG A 144 -14.92 -10.52 -10.35
N GLY A 145 -15.01 -9.92 -9.16
CA GLY A 145 -15.53 -8.57 -9.00
C GLY A 145 -14.58 -7.47 -9.48
N HIS A 146 -13.29 -7.80 -9.71
CA HIS A 146 -12.23 -6.85 -10.05
C HIS A 146 -11.47 -7.25 -11.31
N SER A 147 -12.09 -8.03 -12.18
CA SER A 147 -11.40 -8.58 -13.37
C SER A 147 -10.82 -7.50 -14.27
N SER A 148 -11.51 -6.36 -14.44
CA SER A 148 -11.03 -5.23 -15.24
C SER A 148 -9.84 -4.52 -14.58
N LEU A 149 -9.91 -4.28 -13.25
CA LEU A 149 -8.81 -3.69 -12.50
C LEU A 149 -7.57 -4.59 -12.57
N PHE A 150 -7.72 -5.87 -12.24
CA PHE A 150 -6.61 -6.84 -12.28
C PHE A 150 -6.03 -6.99 -13.70
N ALA A 151 -6.88 -7.01 -14.73
CA ALA A 151 -6.44 -7.11 -16.12
C ALA A 151 -5.58 -5.90 -16.54
N ALA A 152 -5.89 -4.71 -16.05
CA ALA A 152 -5.22 -3.47 -16.41
C ALA A 152 -3.88 -3.25 -15.67
N MET A 153 -3.68 -3.87 -14.49
CA MET A 153 -2.43 -3.73 -13.73
C MET A 153 -1.26 -4.38 -14.46
N ASP A 154 -0.08 -3.77 -14.39
CA ASP A 154 1.17 -4.37 -14.86
C ASP A 154 1.67 -5.45 -13.90
N ALA A 155 1.46 -5.27 -12.60
CA ALA A 155 1.74 -6.26 -11.57
C ALA A 155 0.68 -6.23 -10.47
N ALA A 156 0.49 -7.35 -9.79
CA ALA A 156 -0.38 -7.46 -8.63
C ALA A 156 0.23 -8.36 -7.57
N ILE A 157 0.21 -7.88 -6.33
CA ILE A 157 0.61 -8.64 -5.14
C ILE A 157 -0.67 -8.98 -4.36
N GLU A 158 -0.92 -10.25 -4.19
CA GLU A 158 -1.99 -10.74 -3.32
C GLU A 158 -1.47 -10.97 -1.90
N VAL A 159 -2.24 -10.56 -0.91
CA VAL A 159 -1.91 -10.80 0.51
C VAL A 159 -3.00 -11.65 1.12
N SER A 160 -2.63 -12.85 1.55
CA SER A 160 -3.50 -13.80 2.22
C SER A 160 -3.21 -13.86 3.72
N ARG A 161 -4.20 -14.36 4.48
CA ARG A 161 -4.08 -14.65 5.89
C ARG A 161 -4.88 -15.90 6.23
N GLU A 162 -4.22 -16.85 6.86
CA GLU A 162 -4.83 -18.05 7.42
C GLU A 162 -4.40 -18.19 8.89
N GLY A 163 -5.33 -17.92 9.81
CA GLY A 163 -5.01 -17.79 11.24
C GLY A 163 -4.02 -16.64 11.50
N ASP A 164 -2.86 -16.97 12.04
CA ASP A 164 -1.77 -16.01 12.28
C ASP A 164 -0.74 -15.99 11.15
N ARG A 165 -0.81 -16.92 10.23
CA ARG A 165 0.08 -17.01 9.08
C ARG A 165 -0.36 -16.06 7.99
N ARG A 166 0.56 -15.28 7.47
CA ARG A 166 0.35 -14.37 6.34
C ARG A 166 1.34 -14.69 5.24
N GLU A 167 0.90 -14.43 4.03
CA GLU A 167 1.72 -14.62 2.85
C GLU A 167 1.41 -13.52 1.85
N TRP A 168 2.43 -12.98 1.21
CA TRP A 168 2.26 -12.22 -0.02
C TRP A 168 2.71 -13.06 -1.21
N LYS A 169 2.05 -12.87 -2.34
CA LYS A 169 2.32 -13.61 -3.58
C LYS A 169 2.23 -12.66 -4.77
N VAL A 170 3.17 -12.78 -5.69
CA VAL A 170 3.06 -12.14 -7.02
C VAL A 170 1.96 -12.88 -7.79
N ALA A 171 0.75 -12.30 -7.78
CA ALA A 171 -0.42 -12.89 -8.44
C ALA A 171 -0.45 -12.57 -9.94
N LYS A 172 0.27 -11.51 -10.36
CA LYS A 172 0.45 -11.12 -11.75
C LYS A 172 1.76 -10.37 -11.92
N SER A 173 2.48 -10.66 -12.96
CA SER A 173 3.56 -9.85 -13.51
C SER A 173 3.47 -9.88 -15.03
N LYS A 174 3.36 -8.70 -15.67
CA LYS A 174 3.21 -8.60 -17.13
C LYS A 174 4.51 -8.92 -17.86
N ASP A 175 5.62 -8.46 -17.31
CA ASP A 175 6.95 -8.55 -17.91
C ASP A 175 7.94 -9.34 -17.05
N GLY A 176 7.46 -10.06 -16.02
CA GLY A 176 8.28 -10.83 -15.10
C GLY A 176 7.65 -12.17 -14.70
N ILE A 177 8.31 -12.85 -13.78
CA ILE A 177 7.84 -14.13 -13.23
C ILE A 177 6.74 -13.84 -12.21
N ASP A 178 5.63 -14.56 -12.28
CA ASP A 178 4.59 -14.59 -11.27
C ASP A 178 4.67 -15.88 -10.41
N GLY A 179 3.84 -15.93 -9.36
CA GLY A 179 3.75 -17.11 -8.50
C GLY A 179 4.74 -17.12 -7.34
N GLU A 180 5.76 -16.24 -7.30
CA GLU A 180 6.62 -16.10 -6.13
C GLU A 180 5.81 -15.69 -4.91
N ALA A 181 6.03 -16.38 -3.78
CA ALA A 181 5.30 -16.16 -2.55
C ALA A 181 6.26 -16.19 -1.36
N CYS A 182 6.02 -15.29 -0.40
CA CYS A 182 6.82 -15.20 0.81
C CYS A 182 5.93 -15.10 2.04
N PRO A 183 6.15 -15.97 3.04
CA PRO A 183 5.47 -15.86 4.32
C PRO A 183 6.01 -14.68 5.13
N PHE A 184 5.13 -14.08 5.93
CA PHE A 184 5.48 -13.02 6.85
C PHE A 184 4.59 -13.02 8.10
N LYS A 185 5.07 -12.36 9.13
CA LYS A 185 4.34 -12.11 10.39
C LYS A 185 4.23 -10.62 10.65
N LEU A 186 3.27 -10.25 11.47
CA LEU A 186 3.20 -8.94 12.10
C LEU A 186 3.67 -9.08 13.54
N ALA A 187 4.90 -8.63 13.81
CA ALA A 187 5.44 -8.56 15.16
C ALA A 187 4.89 -7.33 15.87
N VAL A 188 4.47 -7.49 17.12
CA VAL A 188 3.97 -6.39 17.95
C VAL A 188 5.14 -5.62 18.54
N GLU A 189 5.14 -4.31 18.37
CA GLU A 189 6.06 -3.37 18.99
C GLU A 189 5.33 -2.57 20.07
N VAL A 190 5.94 -2.46 21.25
CA VAL A 190 5.44 -1.63 22.36
C VAL A 190 6.07 -0.24 22.23
N LEU A 191 5.22 0.77 22.05
CA LEU A 191 5.63 2.16 21.77
C LEU A 191 5.59 3.06 23.01
N GLY A 192 4.93 2.60 24.06
CA GLY A 192 4.75 3.35 25.30
C GLY A 192 3.59 2.80 26.12
N THR A 193 3.17 3.59 27.11
CA THR A 193 2.04 3.24 27.98
C THR A 193 1.12 4.45 28.10
N GLU A 194 -0.18 4.24 28.01
CA GLU A 194 -1.18 5.28 28.25
C GLU A 194 -1.25 5.66 29.73
N GLN A 195 -1.94 6.76 30.03
CA GLN A 195 -2.17 7.18 31.42
C GLN A 195 -2.99 6.14 32.22
N THR A 196 -3.77 5.31 31.52
CA THR A 196 -4.54 4.19 32.08
C THR A 196 -3.68 2.99 32.46
N GLY A 197 -2.40 2.96 32.08
CA GLY A 197 -1.50 1.82 32.24
C GLY A 197 -1.54 0.80 31.11
N GLU A 198 -2.38 1.01 30.08
CA GLU A 198 -2.43 0.15 28.90
C GLU A 198 -1.25 0.42 27.95
N ALA A 199 -0.70 -0.64 27.35
CA ALA A 199 0.39 -0.52 26.41
C ALA A 199 -0.10 0.06 25.07
N ILE A 200 0.58 1.10 24.58
CA ILE A 200 0.42 1.59 23.21
C ILE A 200 1.24 0.68 22.32
N THR A 201 0.59 0.03 21.37
CA THR A 201 1.26 -0.93 20.48
C THR A 201 0.94 -0.69 19.01
N SER A 202 1.84 -1.12 18.14
CA SER A 202 1.58 -1.28 16.72
C SER A 202 2.34 -2.51 16.22
N CYS A 203 2.32 -2.75 14.91
CA CYS A 203 2.99 -3.91 14.35
C CYS A 203 3.99 -3.52 13.26
N VAL A 204 4.98 -4.38 13.07
CA VAL A 204 5.93 -4.34 11.95
C VAL A 204 5.91 -5.65 11.20
N VAL A 205 6.28 -5.57 9.92
CA VAL A 205 6.44 -6.75 9.08
C VAL A 205 7.78 -7.41 9.40
N VAL A 206 7.74 -8.71 9.67
CA VAL A 206 8.92 -9.55 9.80
C VAL A 206 8.76 -10.78 8.91
N ARG A 207 9.85 -11.23 8.31
CA ARG A 207 9.87 -12.48 7.54
C ARG A 207 9.61 -13.64 8.48
N ASP A 208 8.80 -14.61 8.02
CA ASP A 208 8.52 -15.84 8.78
C ASP A 208 9.56 -16.92 8.48
#